data_5777751ecb33b8267adc3841c1ad38f0
#
_entry.id   5777751ecb33b8267adc3841c1ad38f0
#
_cell.length_a   1.000
_cell.length_b   1.000
_cell.length_c   1.000
_cell.angle_alpha   90.00
_cell.angle_beta   90.00
_cell.angle_gamma   90.00
#
_symmetry.space_group_name_H-M   'P 1'
#
loop_
_entity.id
_entity.type
_entity.pdbx_description
1 polymer ?
#
loop_
_entity_poly.entity_id
_entity_poly.type
_entity_poly.pdbx_seq_one_letter_code
_entity_poly.pdbx_strand_id
1 'polypeptide(L)'
;MGKEFYNADVQKILKKHDVNHYSTYSTLKASVVERFNRTLKNDIWKMFTFNDNYKWIDELPRLVSDYNARKHQTIGMRSADVTSAITERHLNTVYSAIKIADPSKFKVGDSVREQVQDDF
;
A
#
# COMPACT_ATOMS: atom_id res chain seq x y z
N MET A 1 -9.43 -16.61 2.42
CA MET A 1 -9.11 -15.59 3.41
C MET A 1 -8.96 -16.21 4.80
N GLY A 2 -7.91 -15.85 5.51
CA GLY A 2 -7.61 -16.45 6.81
C GLY A 2 -8.68 -16.14 7.86
N LYS A 3 -9.10 -17.15 8.59
CA LYS A 3 -10.06 -17.00 9.70
C LYS A 3 -9.52 -16.12 10.82
N GLU A 4 -8.20 -15.92 10.88
CA GLU A 4 -7.50 -15.10 11.87
C GLU A 4 -7.96 -13.64 11.90
N PHE A 5 -8.42 -13.09 10.78
CA PHE A 5 -8.90 -11.71 10.70
C PHE A 5 -10.38 -11.53 11.05
N TYR A 6 -11.12 -12.62 11.19
CA TYR A 6 -12.56 -12.62 11.45
C TYR A 6 -12.94 -13.17 12.82
N ASN A 7 -11.97 -13.32 13.72
CA ASN A 7 -12.27 -13.71 15.09
C ASN A 7 -12.83 -12.54 15.93
N ALA A 8 -13.49 -12.86 17.03
CA ALA A 8 -14.18 -11.87 17.87
C ALA A 8 -13.23 -10.83 18.48
N ASP A 9 -12.01 -11.21 18.80
CA ASP A 9 -11.04 -10.30 19.44
C ASP A 9 -10.51 -9.27 18.45
N VAL A 10 -10.21 -9.68 17.24
CA VAL A 10 -9.83 -8.76 16.15
C VAL A 10 -10.97 -7.80 15.84
N GLN A 11 -12.22 -8.29 15.76
CA GLN A 11 -13.37 -7.44 15.50
C GLN A 11 -13.61 -6.39 16.62
N LYS A 12 -13.36 -6.74 17.88
CA LYS A 12 -13.40 -5.77 18.98
C LYS A 12 -12.37 -4.66 18.84
N ILE A 13 -11.14 -5.00 18.45
CA ILE A 13 -10.05 -4.03 18.21
C ILE A 13 -10.42 -3.09 17.07
N LEU A 14 -10.90 -3.64 15.96
CA LEU A 14 -11.30 -2.85 14.79
C LEU A 14 -12.44 -1.88 15.12
N LYS A 15 -13.45 -2.32 15.85
CA LYS A 15 -14.53 -1.46 16.36
C LYS A 15 -14.04 -0.37 17.29
N LYS A 16 -13.14 -0.69 18.21
CA LYS A 16 -12.56 0.28 19.14
C LYS A 16 -11.85 1.43 18.44
N HIS A 17 -11.23 1.15 17.30
CA HIS A 17 -10.47 2.13 16.52
C HIS A 17 -11.22 2.67 15.29
N ASP A 18 -12.51 2.38 15.18
CA ASP A 18 -13.37 2.79 14.05
C ASP A 18 -12.78 2.42 12.69
N VAL A 19 -12.25 1.21 12.59
CA VAL A 19 -11.63 0.70 11.35
C VAL A 19 -12.67 -0.05 10.53
N ASN A 20 -12.84 0.38 9.29
CA ASN A 20 -13.70 -0.31 8.33
C ASN A 20 -12.99 -1.55 7.79
N HIS A 21 -13.54 -2.73 8.08
CA HIS A 21 -12.98 -4.02 7.68
C HIS A 21 -13.91 -4.75 6.73
N TYR A 22 -13.41 -5.06 5.55
CA TYR A 22 -14.16 -5.77 4.52
C TYR A 22 -13.27 -6.74 3.74
N SER A 23 -13.89 -7.76 3.16
CA SER A 23 -13.22 -8.71 2.28
C SER A 23 -13.31 -8.27 0.83
N THR A 24 -12.24 -8.47 0.10
CA THR A 24 -12.24 -8.33 -1.35
C THR A 24 -12.02 -9.70 -2.01
N TYR A 25 -12.73 -9.94 -3.09
CA TYR A 25 -12.52 -11.11 -3.94
C TYR A 25 -11.61 -10.81 -5.14
N SER A 26 -10.92 -9.69 -5.07
CA SER A 26 -9.98 -9.29 -6.11
C SER A 26 -8.77 -10.23 -6.16
N THR A 27 -8.33 -10.57 -7.36
CA THR A 27 -7.05 -11.24 -7.59
C THR A 27 -5.86 -10.30 -7.41
N LEU A 28 -6.11 -9.00 -7.32
CA LEU A 28 -5.08 -7.99 -7.07
C LEU A 28 -4.55 -8.13 -5.64
N LYS A 29 -3.25 -8.20 -5.54
CA LYS A 29 -2.55 -8.27 -4.26
C LYS A 29 -2.61 -6.92 -3.53
N ALA A 30 -2.45 -6.94 -2.22
CA ALA A 30 -2.33 -5.74 -1.39
C ALA A 30 -0.96 -5.06 -1.58
N SER A 31 -0.67 -4.60 -2.79
CA SER A 31 0.66 -4.13 -3.22
C SER A 31 1.22 -2.99 -2.37
N VAL A 32 0.35 -2.11 -1.87
CA VAL A 32 0.76 -0.98 -1.01
C VAL A 32 1.28 -1.48 0.33
N VAL A 33 0.54 -2.38 0.97
CA VAL A 33 0.94 -2.99 2.25
C VAL A 33 2.17 -3.86 2.08
N GLU A 34 2.26 -4.64 1.01
CA GLU A 34 3.42 -5.47 0.70
C GLU A 34 4.68 -4.62 0.52
N ARG A 35 4.59 -3.49 -0.16
CA ARG A 35 5.69 -2.53 -0.31
C ARG A 35 6.11 -1.93 1.02
N PHE A 36 5.15 -1.50 1.83
CA PHE A 36 5.42 -1.00 3.18
C PHE A 36 6.13 -2.05 4.03
N ASN A 37 5.62 -3.27 4.07
CA ASN A 37 6.22 -4.37 4.84
C ASN A 37 7.64 -4.67 4.39
N ARG A 38 7.91 -4.65 3.09
CA ARG A 38 9.26 -4.85 2.55
C ARG A 38 10.22 -3.76 3.04
N THR A 39 9.83 -2.50 2.94
CA THR A 39 10.63 -1.37 3.39
C THR A 39 10.87 -1.43 4.89
N LEU A 40 9.83 -1.68 5.68
CA LEU A 40 9.93 -1.80 7.12
C LEU A 40 10.85 -2.95 7.55
N LYS A 41 10.74 -4.12 6.92
CA LYS A 41 11.65 -5.24 7.17
C LYS A 41 13.11 -4.89 6.88
N ASN A 42 13.37 -4.22 5.76
CA ASN A 42 14.72 -3.78 5.43
C ASN A 42 15.28 -2.80 6.47
N ASP A 43 14.48 -1.87 6.94
CA ASP A 43 14.90 -0.92 7.97
C ASP A 43 15.14 -1.61 9.32
N ILE A 44 14.33 -2.61 9.68
CA ILE A 44 14.54 -3.45 10.87
C ILE A 44 15.86 -4.23 10.78
N TRP A 45 16.15 -4.84 9.64
CA TRP A 45 17.40 -5.57 9.44
C TRP A 45 18.63 -4.68 9.51
N LYS A 46 18.58 -3.49 8.94
CA LYS A 46 19.66 -2.48 9.07
C LYS A 46 19.87 -2.07 10.51
N MET A 47 18.79 -1.88 11.26
CA MET A 47 18.85 -1.55 12.69
C MET A 47 19.47 -2.69 13.50
N PHE A 48 19.11 -3.94 13.23
CA PHE A 48 19.72 -5.10 13.89
C PHE A 48 21.24 -5.15 13.67
N THR A 49 21.67 -4.92 12.44
CA THR A 49 23.10 -4.87 12.10
C THR A 49 23.81 -3.71 12.80
N PHE A 50 23.16 -2.55 12.85
CA PHE A 50 23.75 -1.36 13.48
C PHE A 50 23.85 -1.48 15.00
N ASN A 51 22.83 -2.03 15.65
CA ASN A 51 22.75 -2.15 17.12
C ASN A 51 23.35 -3.46 17.66
N ASP A 52 23.74 -4.39 16.78
CA ASP A 52 24.21 -5.74 17.14
C ASP A 52 23.25 -6.48 18.09
N ASN A 53 21.94 -6.30 17.88
CA ASN A 53 20.90 -7.00 18.62
C ASN A 53 19.63 -7.13 17.78
N TYR A 54 18.72 -8.04 18.19
CA TYR A 54 17.46 -8.33 17.50
C TYR A 54 16.22 -7.75 18.20
N LYS A 55 16.38 -6.72 19.01
CA LYS A 55 15.25 -6.05 19.67
C LYS A 55 14.60 -5.05 18.72
N TRP A 56 13.38 -5.32 18.31
CA TRP A 56 12.66 -4.48 17.36
C TRP A 56 11.44 -3.76 17.95
N ILE A 57 10.89 -4.28 19.07
CA ILE A 57 9.62 -3.78 19.64
C ILE A 57 9.75 -2.32 20.06
N ASP A 58 10.82 -1.95 20.73
CA ASP A 58 11.05 -0.58 21.22
C ASP A 58 11.36 0.40 20.07
N GLU A 59 11.94 -0.10 18.98
CA GLU A 59 12.33 0.70 17.81
C GLU A 59 11.22 0.83 16.76
N LEU A 60 10.23 -0.04 16.79
CA LEU A 60 9.16 -0.06 15.78
C LEU A 60 8.40 1.26 15.67
N PRO A 61 7.98 1.93 16.76
CA PRO A 61 7.31 3.23 16.66
C PRO A 61 8.16 4.29 15.95
N ARG A 62 9.48 4.31 16.21
CA ARG A 62 10.42 5.22 15.55
C ARG A 62 10.54 4.92 14.07
N LEU A 63 10.69 3.65 13.69
CA LEU A 63 10.80 3.23 12.29
C LEU A 63 9.53 3.57 11.49
N VAL A 64 8.36 3.37 12.07
CA VAL A 64 7.07 3.74 11.44
C VAL A 64 6.95 5.26 11.30
N SER A 65 7.33 6.02 12.33
CA SER A 65 7.34 7.48 12.28
C SER A 65 8.28 8.00 11.20
N ASP A 66 9.49 7.45 11.11
CA ASP A 66 10.46 7.81 10.07
C ASP A 66 9.93 7.48 8.66
N TYR A 67 9.27 6.34 8.48
CA TYR A 67 8.64 5.98 7.22
C TYR A 67 7.55 7.00 6.82
N ASN A 68 6.67 7.36 7.75
CA ASN A 68 5.60 8.31 7.50
C ASN A 68 6.09 9.75 7.27
N ALA A 69 7.29 10.07 7.73
CA ALA A 69 7.95 11.35 7.49
C ALA A 69 8.69 11.43 6.14
N ARG A 70 8.84 10.31 5.43
CA ARG A 70 9.46 10.30 4.09
C ARG A 70 8.50 10.84 3.05
N LYS A 71 9.04 11.59 2.09
CA LYS A 71 8.28 12.03 0.92
C LYS A 71 8.04 10.84 -0.02
N HIS A 72 6.79 10.56 -0.32
CA HIS A 72 6.39 9.52 -1.27
C HIS A 72 6.17 10.11 -2.66
N GLN A 73 6.81 9.53 -3.66
CA GLN A 73 6.79 10.03 -5.03
C GLN A 73 5.37 10.10 -5.62
N THR A 74 4.55 9.10 -5.36
CA THR A 74 3.18 9.02 -5.90
C THR A 74 2.29 10.18 -5.44
N ILE A 75 2.38 10.56 -4.17
CA ILE A 75 1.56 11.64 -3.60
C ILE A 75 2.34 12.97 -3.51
N GLY A 76 3.64 12.97 -3.79
CA GLY A 76 4.49 14.16 -3.79
C GLY A 76 4.74 14.79 -2.42
N MET A 77 4.33 14.13 -1.33
CA MET A 77 4.44 14.64 0.04
C MET A 77 4.65 13.51 1.05
N ARG A 78 4.84 13.85 2.32
CA ARG A 78 4.93 12.87 3.40
C ARG A 78 3.54 12.36 3.76
N SER A 79 3.41 11.07 4.09
CA SER A 79 2.14 10.50 4.56
C SER A 79 1.61 11.20 5.82
N ALA A 80 2.52 11.63 6.70
CA ALA A 80 2.16 12.36 7.93
C ALA A 80 1.47 13.72 7.67
N ASP A 81 1.66 14.31 6.51
CA ASP A 81 1.09 15.63 6.15
C ASP A 81 -0.25 15.51 5.42
N VAL A 82 -0.71 14.31 5.11
CA VAL A 82 -1.99 14.08 4.42
C VAL A 82 -3.16 14.40 5.32
N THR A 83 -3.97 15.37 4.91
CA THR A 83 -5.22 15.77 5.59
C THR A 83 -6.43 15.50 4.69
N SER A 84 -7.64 15.55 5.24
CA SER A 84 -8.88 15.35 4.47
C SER A 84 -9.00 16.31 3.28
N ALA A 85 -8.62 17.57 3.46
CA ALA A 85 -8.63 18.59 2.39
C ALA A 85 -7.64 18.26 1.26
N ILE A 86 -6.47 17.73 1.60
CA ILE A 86 -5.44 17.31 0.64
C ILE A 86 -5.85 16.02 -0.08
N THR A 87 -6.56 15.13 0.60
CA THR A 87 -7.07 13.88 0.01
C THR A 87 -7.94 14.15 -1.20
N GLU A 88 -8.82 15.12 -1.14
CA GLU A 88 -9.70 15.49 -2.24
C GLU A 88 -8.90 15.99 -3.46
N ARG A 89 -7.86 16.79 -3.23
CA ARG A 89 -6.92 17.22 -4.27
C ARG A 89 -6.19 16.03 -4.90
N HIS A 90 -5.73 15.07 -4.10
CA HIS A 90 -5.04 13.88 -4.57
C HIS A 90 -5.94 12.95 -5.38
N LEU A 91 -7.19 12.80 -5.00
CA LEU A 91 -8.17 12.06 -5.80
C LEU A 91 -8.31 12.64 -7.20
N ASN A 92 -8.28 13.97 -7.32
CA ASN A 92 -8.39 14.63 -8.62
C ASN A 92 -7.10 14.61 -9.44
N THR A 93 -5.93 14.65 -8.81
CA THR A 93 -4.64 14.74 -9.51
C THR A 93 -3.97 13.39 -9.73
N VAL A 94 -3.95 12.51 -8.73
CA VAL A 94 -3.29 11.22 -8.81
C VAL A 94 -4.16 10.18 -9.54
N TYR A 95 -5.44 10.16 -9.22
CA TYR A 95 -6.37 9.16 -9.77
C TYR A 95 -7.04 9.58 -11.08
N SER A 96 -7.08 10.85 -11.41
CA SER A 96 -7.59 11.30 -12.71
C SER A 96 -6.69 10.87 -13.87
N ALA A 97 -5.39 10.78 -13.66
CA ALA A 97 -4.43 10.27 -14.64
C ALA A 97 -4.64 8.78 -14.98
N ILE A 98 -5.24 8.01 -14.09
CA ILE A 98 -5.54 6.58 -14.29
C ILE A 98 -6.84 6.38 -15.09
N LYS A 99 -7.72 7.38 -15.13
CA LYS A 99 -9.03 7.29 -15.76
C LYS A 99 -9.04 7.49 -17.27
N ILE A 100 -7.98 8.00 -17.84
CA ILE A 100 -7.90 8.21 -19.28
C ILE A 100 -7.18 7.00 -19.89
N ALA A 101 -7.89 5.88 -19.95
CA ALA A 101 -7.58 4.94 -21.00
C ALA A 101 -7.86 5.69 -22.31
N ASP A 102 -6.83 5.86 -23.13
CA ASP A 102 -7.00 6.32 -24.50
C ASP A 102 -8.13 5.51 -25.14
N PRO A 103 -8.98 6.15 -25.95
CA PRO A 103 -10.02 5.42 -26.67
C PRO A 103 -9.35 4.25 -27.38
N SER A 104 -9.93 3.08 -27.24
CA SER A 104 -9.42 1.86 -27.84
C SER A 104 -9.03 2.09 -29.29
N LYS A 105 -7.76 1.86 -29.61
CA LYS A 105 -7.25 1.97 -31.00
C LYS A 105 -7.80 0.87 -31.90
N PHE A 106 -8.47 -0.12 -31.31
CA PHE A 106 -8.97 -1.30 -32.02
C PHE A 106 -10.48 -1.31 -32.04
N LYS A 107 -11.06 -1.72 -33.15
CA LYS A 107 -12.49 -1.97 -33.32
C LYS A 107 -12.77 -3.46 -33.18
N VAL A 108 -14.03 -3.79 -32.87
CA VAL A 108 -14.46 -5.18 -32.86
C VAL A 108 -14.24 -5.80 -34.24
N GLY A 109 -13.48 -6.90 -34.31
CA GLY A 109 -13.11 -7.58 -35.55
C GLY A 109 -11.68 -7.33 -36.03
N ASP A 110 -10.96 -6.40 -35.40
CA ASP A 110 -9.55 -6.18 -35.73
C ASP A 110 -8.70 -7.37 -35.28
N SER A 111 -7.76 -7.77 -36.11
CA SER A 111 -6.74 -8.77 -35.74
C SER A 111 -5.70 -8.14 -34.84
N VAL A 112 -5.54 -8.64 -33.63
CA VAL A 112 -4.52 -8.19 -32.68
C VAL A 112 -3.51 -9.30 -32.42
N ARG A 113 -2.24 -8.94 -32.30
CA ARG A 113 -1.18 -9.85 -31.87
C ARG A 113 -0.98 -9.67 -30.37
N GLU A 114 -1.20 -10.71 -29.62
CA GLU A 114 -0.85 -10.76 -28.22
C GLU A 114 0.67 -10.85 -28.07
N GLN A 115 1.28 -9.88 -27.37
CA GLN A 115 2.65 -10.02 -26.92
C GLN A 115 2.64 -10.81 -25.61
N VAL A 116 3.06 -12.05 -25.69
CA VAL A 116 3.38 -12.82 -24.47
C VAL A 116 4.69 -12.23 -23.95
N GLN A 117 4.61 -11.50 -22.84
CA GLN A 117 5.79 -11.19 -22.07
C GLN A 117 6.21 -12.47 -21.36
N ASP A 118 7.32 -13.06 -21.76
CA ASP A 118 7.99 -14.08 -20.98
C ASP A 118 8.51 -13.42 -19.70
N ASP A 119 7.80 -13.61 -18.62
CA ASP A 119 8.26 -13.29 -17.28
C ASP A 119 9.35 -14.29 -16.89
N PHE A 120 10.58 -13.90 -17.08
CA PHE A 120 11.71 -14.58 -16.47
C PHE A 120 11.98 -14.04 -15.07
#